data_8cbd5f0a17e98cfb94cb783f7db73491
#
_entry.id   8cbd5f0a17e98cfb94cb783f7db73491
#
_cell.length_a   1.000
_cell.length_b   1.000
_cell.length_c   1.000
_cell.angle_alpha   90.00
_cell.angle_beta   90.00
_cell.angle_gamma   90.00
#
_symmetry.space_group_name_H-M   'P 1'
#
loop_
_entity.id
_entity.type
_entity.pdbx_description
1 polymer ?
#
loop_
_entity_poly.entity_id
_entity_poly.type
_entity_poly.pdbx_seq_one_letter_code
_entity_poly.pdbx_strand_id
1 'polypeptide(L)'
;TATTEIYTLSLHDALPIFEFLIGRLFTDALNNMGLMPLFEAALGDLGVGLNDLRNCEPDAALGNGGLGRLAACFMDSMASLNMPGFGYGIRYEYGLFTQAIHDGWQVEHPDNWLRWGNPWEFPRTDVQYRVQFGGEVQAMSEVGGETRYRWVNTDDVMAMAYDTPIPGYGGHTVNNLRLWSAKATNDFDLRYFNEGNYMRAVDLKNRSENLSKVLYPDDSTLVGRELRLKQEYFFVSSSLQDLIKNFLRDPRSMDQLPKVVAIQLNDTHPAIAIPELMRLLLDEMHLAWDPAWEITSACFSYTNHTLMPEALETWPVSLLGRLLPRHLDLIYEINRRFLATVSLAFPNDLNLIRRVSIIDEDQGKRVRMSHLAIVGSHKVNGVAELHSQLMQSTIFRDFATLYPERFMNITNGVTPRRWLHQANPGLSQLITDAIGPHWIKDLSE
;
A
#
# COMPACT_ATOMS: atom_id res chain seq x y z
N THR A 1 -17.33 -22.46 8.65
CA THR A 1 -16.42 -23.49 8.07
C THR A 1 -16.02 -23.15 6.64
N ALA A 2 -16.85 -22.49 5.83
CA ALA A 2 -16.50 -22.07 4.47
C ALA A 2 -15.50 -20.89 4.43
N THR A 3 -15.43 -20.08 5.47
CA THR A 3 -14.55 -18.91 5.55
C THR A 3 -13.09 -19.29 5.81
N THR A 4 -12.82 -20.48 6.33
CA THR A 4 -11.47 -20.91 6.70
C THR A 4 -10.69 -21.49 5.52
N GLU A 5 -11.38 -22.03 4.51
CA GLU A 5 -10.73 -22.64 3.33
C GLU A 5 -10.26 -21.62 2.28
N ILE A 6 -10.84 -20.41 2.24
CA ILE A 6 -10.45 -19.35 1.32
C ILE A 6 -9.05 -18.79 1.67
N TYR A 7 -8.55 -18.97 2.88
CA TYR A 7 -7.29 -18.41 3.38
C TYR A 7 -6.07 -19.33 3.24
N THR A 8 -6.23 -20.52 2.68
CA THR A 8 -5.10 -21.43 2.39
C THR A 8 -4.45 -21.23 1.03
N LEU A 9 -4.92 -20.25 0.26
CA LEU A 9 -4.26 -19.88 -0.99
C LEU A 9 -2.93 -19.17 -0.68
N SER A 10 -1.86 -19.69 -1.22
CA SER A 10 -0.50 -19.14 -1.15
C SER A 10 -0.51 -17.62 -1.41
N LEU A 11 0.07 -16.87 -0.48
CA LEU A 11 0.34 -15.45 -0.64
C LEU A 11 1.38 -15.30 -1.76
N HIS A 12 0.98 -15.05 -3.00
CA HIS A 12 1.93 -14.91 -4.07
C HIS A 12 2.26 -13.45 -4.38
N ASP A 13 1.28 -12.54 -4.36
CA ASP A 13 1.48 -11.15 -4.72
C ASP A 13 0.84 -10.22 -3.70
N ALA A 14 1.64 -9.39 -3.03
CA ALA A 14 1.20 -8.36 -2.11
C ALA A 14 1.35 -6.97 -2.75
N LEU A 15 0.28 -6.19 -2.76
CA LEU A 15 0.21 -4.84 -3.30
C LEU A 15 0.00 -3.83 -2.16
N PRO A 16 1.05 -3.35 -1.50
CA PRO A 16 0.94 -2.24 -0.56
C PRO A 16 0.78 -0.92 -1.31
N ILE A 17 -0.36 -0.28 -1.12
CA ILE A 17 -0.72 0.96 -1.81
C ILE A 17 -1.34 1.94 -0.83
N PHE A 18 -0.89 3.19 -0.89
CA PHE A 18 -1.37 4.25 0.00
C PHE A 18 -2.81 4.66 -0.28
N GLU A 19 -3.28 4.46 -1.51
CA GLU A 19 -4.65 4.77 -1.95
C GLU A 19 -5.24 3.65 -2.79
N PHE A 20 -6.52 3.34 -2.56
CA PHE A 20 -7.33 2.45 -3.41
C PHE A 20 -8.61 3.15 -3.81
N LEU A 21 -8.74 3.53 -5.07
CA LEU A 21 -9.98 4.08 -5.61
C LEU A 21 -10.89 2.93 -6.10
N ILE A 22 -11.42 2.19 -5.15
CA ILE A 22 -12.30 1.04 -5.42
C ILE A 22 -13.59 1.51 -6.08
N GLY A 23 -14.16 2.61 -5.57
CA GLY A 23 -15.46 3.10 -6.00
C GLY A 23 -16.60 2.20 -5.54
N ARG A 24 -17.67 2.19 -6.32
CA ARG A 24 -18.86 1.37 -6.08
C ARG A 24 -18.61 -0.07 -6.53
N LEU A 25 -18.94 -1.03 -5.69
CA LEU A 25 -18.67 -2.46 -5.92
C LEU A 25 -19.91 -3.26 -6.36
N PHE A 26 -21.10 -2.76 -6.13
CA PHE A 26 -22.35 -3.49 -6.39
C PHE A 26 -22.46 -4.01 -7.82
N THR A 27 -22.37 -3.13 -8.80
CA THR A 27 -22.47 -3.52 -10.21
C THR A 27 -21.28 -4.37 -10.64
N ASP A 28 -20.08 -4.07 -10.16
CA ASP A 28 -18.85 -4.78 -10.47
C ASP A 28 -18.93 -6.23 -9.97
N ALA A 29 -19.36 -6.42 -8.73
CA ALA A 29 -19.54 -7.74 -8.14
C ALA A 29 -20.60 -8.57 -8.89
N LEU A 30 -21.76 -7.98 -9.22
CA LEU A 30 -22.82 -8.68 -9.97
C LEU A 30 -22.35 -9.11 -11.36
N ASN A 31 -21.63 -8.23 -12.07
CA ASN A 31 -21.08 -8.57 -13.38
C ASN A 31 -20.06 -9.69 -13.29
N ASN A 32 -19.11 -9.58 -12.37
CA ASN A 32 -18.04 -10.55 -12.22
C ASN A 32 -18.53 -11.93 -11.78
N MET A 33 -19.61 -11.98 -10.99
CA MET A 33 -20.25 -13.22 -10.57
C MET A 33 -21.32 -13.75 -11.57
N GLY A 34 -21.61 -13.01 -12.64
CA GLY A 34 -22.66 -13.38 -13.61
C GLY A 34 -24.08 -13.33 -13.04
N LEU A 35 -24.32 -12.55 -11.99
CA LEU A 35 -25.59 -12.48 -11.28
C LEU A 35 -26.49 -11.32 -11.71
N MET A 36 -26.05 -10.49 -12.64
CA MET A 36 -26.81 -9.29 -13.06
C MET A 36 -28.24 -9.60 -13.52
N PRO A 37 -28.49 -10.57 -14.45
CA PRO A 37 -29.86 -10.85 -14.91
C PRO A 37 -30.77 -11.37 -13.79
N LEU A 38 -30.23 -12.18 -12.89
CA LEU A 38 -30.98 -12.73 -11.76
C LEU A 38 -31.37 -11.61 -10.79
N PHE A 39 -30.46 -10.69 -10.54
CA PHE A 39 -30.69 -9.57 -9.64
C PHE A 39 -31.72 -8.58 -10.21
N GLU A 40 -31.62 -8.27 -11.52
CA GLU A 40 -32.62 -7.42 -12.21
C GLU A 40 -34.03 -8.02 -12.13
N ALA A 41 -34.17 -9.33 -12.35
CA ALA A 41 -35.43 -10.02 -12.24
C ALA A 41 -36.00 -9.95 -10.79
N ALA A 42 -35.16 -10.26 -9.81
CA ALA A 42 -35.55 -10.23 -8.40
C ALA A 42 -35.95 -8.81 -7.92
N LEU A 43 -35.23 -7.77 -8.36
CA LEU A 43 -35.60 -6.38 -8.07
C LEU A 43 -36.91 -5.97 -8.76
N GLY A 44 -37.13 -6.45 -9.99
CA GLY A 44 -38.39 -6.24 -10.72
C GLY A 44 -39.58 -6.81 -9.96
N ASP A 45 -39.47 -8.00 -9.38
CA ASP A 45 -40.49 -8.64 -8.53
C ASP A 45 -40.80 -7.81 -7.27
N LEU A 46 -39.80 -7.11 -6.75
CA LEU A 46 -39.95 -6.21 -5.59
C LEU A 46 -40.39 -4.79 -5.95
N GLY A 47 -40.50 -4.47 -7.24
CA GLY A 47 -40.84 -3.13 -7.71
C GLY A 47 -39.73 -2.10 -7.50
N VAL A 48 -38.44 -2.53 -7.39
CA VAL A 48 -37.27 -1.69 -7.17
C VAL A 48 -36.48 -1.60 -8.47
N GLY A 49 -36.10 -0.39 -8.88
CA GLY A 49 -35.24 -0.18 -10.04
C GLY A 49 -33.76 -0.45 -9.69
N LEU A 50 -33.02 -1.17 -10.56
CA LEU A 50 -31.60 -1.41 -10.38
C LEU A 50 -30.80 -0.09 -10.25
N ASN A 51 -31.17 0.93 -11.02
CA ASN A 51 -30.51 2.23 -10.97
C ASN A 51 -30.77 2.97 -9.64
N ASP A 52 -31.94 2.79 -9.04
CA ASP A 52 -32.24 3.37 -7.73
C ASP A 52 -31.30 2.76 -6.67
N LEU A 53 -31.10 1.44 -6.72
CA LEU A 53 -30.19 0.76 -5.82
C LEU A 53 -28.73 1.17 -6.03
N ARG A 54 -28.27 1.28 -7.30
CA ARG A 54 -26.93 1.78 -7.65
C ARG A 54 -26.65 3.17 -7.07
N ASN A 55 -27.66 4.04 -7.08
CA ASN A 55 -27.53 5.41 -6.58
C ASN A 55 -27.51 5.50 -5.05
N CYS A 56 -27.96 4.45 -4.34
CA CYS A 56 -27.88 4.39 -2.89
C CYS A 56 -26.50 3.96 -2.37
N GLU A 57 -25.68 3.31 -3.22
CA GLU A 57 -24.35 2.86 -2.81
C GLU A 57 -23.39 4.05 -2.65
N PRO A 58 -22.78 4.26 -1.46
CA PRO A 58 -21.75 5.26 -1.29
C PRO A 58 -20.53 4.92 -2.15
N ASP A 59 -19.85 5.93 -2.66
CA ASP A 59 -18.58 5.76 -3.36
C ASP A 59 -17.45 5.64 -2.33
N ALA A 60 -16.73 4.53 -2.30
CA ALA A 60 -15.53 4.36 -1.51
C ALA A 60 -14.36 5.12 -2.17
N ALA A 61 -14.38 6.45 -2.07
CA ALA A 61 -13.40 7.35 -2.66
C ALA A 61 -12.10 7.40 -1.83
N LEU A 62 -11.46 6.26 -1.64
CA LEU A 62 -10.23 6.08 -0.86
C LEU A 62 -8.96 6.28 -1.70
N GLY A 63 -9.05 7.02 -2.79
CA GLY A 63 -7.97 7.36 -3.70
C GLY A 63 -8.24 8.68 -4.41
N ASN A 64 -7.18 9.34 -4.88
CA ASN A 64 -7.27 10.64 -5.53
C ASN A 64 -7.45 10.52 -7.06
N GLY A 65 -6.84 9.51 -7.70
CA GLY A 65 -6.84 9.45 -9.16
C GLY A 65 -6.27 8.17 -9.74
N GLY A 66 -5.37 8.32 -10.72
CA GLY A 66 -4.85 7.23 -11.53
C GLY A 66 -4.13 6.14 -10.74
N LEU A 67 -3.36 6.49 -9.71
CA LEU A 67 -2.64 5.54 -8.86
C LEU A 67 -3.61 4.59 -8.15
N GLY A 68 -4.58 5.16 -7.42
CA GLY A 68 -5.56 4.37 -6.66
C GLY A 68 -6.50 3.58 -7.56
N ARG A 69 -6.88 4.13 -8.74
CA ARG A 69 -7.71 3.39 -9.70
C ARG A 69 -6.95 2.26 -10.38
N LEU A 70 -5.68 2.46 -10.73
CA LEU A 70 -4.81 1.42 -11.28
C LEU A 70 -4.72 0.23 -10.32
N ALA A 71 -4.50 0.49 -9.05
CA ALA A 71 -4.46 -0.53 -8.00
C ALA A 71 -5.75 -1.35 -7.93
N ALA A 72 -6.90 -0.67 -7.92
CA ALA A 72 -8.21 -1.34 -7.91
C ALA A 72 -8.43 -2.19 -9.17
N CYS A 73 -7.99 -1.71 -10.34
CA CYS A 73 -8.07 -2.47 -11.58
C CYS A 73 -7.12 -3.68 -11.60
N PHE A 74 -5.93 -3.57 -11.00
CA PHE A 74 -5.03 -4.72 -10.87
C PHE A 74 -5.65 -5.81 -10.00
N MET A 75 -6.29 -5.47 -8.88
CA MET A 75 -6.96 -6.47 -8.02
C MET A 75 -8.04 -7.25 -8.78
N ASP A 76 -8.88 -6.54 -9.55
CA ASP A 76 -9.89 -7.15 -10.43
C ASP A 76 -9.26 -8.04 -11.51
N SER A 77 -8.23 -7.53 -12.20
CA SER A 77 -7.58 -8.25 -13.30
C SER A 77 -6.86 -9.50 -12.79
N MET A 78 -6.13 -9.42 -11.67
CA MET A 78 -5.48 -10.59 -11.07
C MET A 78 -6.50 -11.65 -10.69
N ALA A 79 -7.60 -11.27 -10.03
CA ALA A 79 -8.67 -12.21 -9.70
C ALA A 79 -9.30 -12.84 -10.95
N SER A 80 -9.53 -12.05 -12.02
CA SER A 80 -10.10 -12.52 -13.29
C SER A 80 -9.17 -13.47 -14.05
N LEU A 81 -7.86 -13.34 -13.88
CA LEU A 81 -6.83 -14.21 -14.44
C LEU A 81 -6.47 -15.39 -13.52
N ASN A 82 -7.19 -15.58 -12.42
CA ASN A 82 -6.92 -16.59 -11.40
C ASN A 82 -5.53 -16.46 -10.76
N MET A 83 -5.02 -15.24 -10.67
CA MET A 83 -3.78 -14.93 -9.96
C MET A 83 -4.12 -14.57 -8.52
N PRO A 84 -3.50 -15.22 -7.52
CA PRO A 84 -3.68 -14.83 -6.13
C PRO A 84 -3.05 -13.47 -5.87
N GLY A 85 -3.85 -12.53 -5.37
CA GLY A 85 -3.41 -11.18 -5.06
C GLY A 85 -3.97 -10.70 -3.73
N PHE A 86 -3.17 -9.94 -2.99
CA PHE A 86 -3.54 -9.37 -1.72
C PHE A 86 -3.24 -7.87 -1.72
N GLY A 87 -4.27 -7.03 -1.67
CA GLY A 87 -4.12 -5.58 -1.57
C GLY A 87 -4.03 -5.15 -0.11
N TYR A 88 -3.12 -4.23 0.20
CA TYR A 88 -2.97 -3.64 1.54
C TYR A 88 -3.00 -2.12 1.45
N GLY A 89 -3.78 -1.46 2.32
CA GLY A 89 -3.88 -0.01 2.37
C GLY A 89 -4.47 0.48 3.69
N ILE A 90 -4.89 1.75 3.72
CA ILE A 90 -5.54 2.36 4.87
C ILE A 90 -7.05 2.45 4.62
N ARG A 91 -7.84 2.08 5.62
CA ARG A 91 -9.27 2.32 5.66
C ARG A 91 -9.53 3.73 6.16
N TYR A 92 -9.52 4.69 5.25
CA TYR A 92 -9.84 6.06 5.61
C TYR A 92 -11.29 6.18 6.06
N GLU A 93 -11.50 6.87 7.17
CA GLU A 93 -12.84 7.07 7.75
C GLU A 93 -13.68 8.00 6.86
N TYR A 94 -13.03 8.96 6.21
CA TYR A 94 -13.63 9.87 5.23
C TYR A 94 -12.99 9.64 3.87
N GLY A 95 -13.80 9.66 2.82
CA GLY A 95 -13.32 9.73 1.45
C GLY A 95 -12.57 11.02 1.16
N LEU A 96 -12.06 11.18 -0.08
CA LEU A 96 -11.21 12.32 -0.42
C LEU A 96 -11.91 13.65 -0.09
N PHE A 97 -13.06 13.93 -0.67
CA PHE A 97 -14.01 15.00 -0.33
C PHE A 97 -15.28 14.90 -1.19
N THR A 98 -16.37 15.49 -0.72
CA THR A 98 -17.58 15.73 -1.53
C THR A 98 -17.51 17.14 -2.12
N GLN A 99 -17.68 17.27 -3.43
CA GLN A 99 -17.69 18.55 -4.12
C GLN A 99 -19.09 19.18 -4.05
N ALA A 100 -19.12 20.49 -3.75
CA ALA A 100 -20.27 21.35 -3.95
C ALA A 100 -19.87 22.60 -4.75
N ILE A 101 -20.83 23.22 -5.41
CA ILE A 101 -20.61 24.52 -6.07
C ILE A 101 -21.41 25.57 -5.27
N HIS A 102 -20.70 26.55 -4.76
CA HIS A 102 -21.28 27.67 -4.04
C HIS A 102 -20.83 28.99 -4.69
N ASP A 103 -21.76 29.81 -5.13
CA ASP A 103 -21.47 31.09 -5.81
C ASP A 103 -20.52 30.96 -7.02
N GLY A 104 -20.58 29.84 -7.74
CA GLY A 104 -19.71 29.55 -8.90
C GLY A 104 -18.33 28.99 -8.55
N TRP A 105 -18.04 28.79 -7.28
CA TRP A 105 -16.77 28.22 -6.79
C TRP A 105 -16.96 26.81 -6.24
N GLN A 106 -15.95 25.97 -6.45
CA GLN A 106 -15.90 24.66 -5.81
C GLN A 106 -15.69 24.81 -4.31
N VAL A 107 -16.49 24.10 -3.54
CA VAL A 107 -16.37 23.96 -2.08
C VAL A 107 -16.24 22.47 -1.75
N GLU A 108 -15.30 22.12 -0.90
CA GLU A 108 -15.04 20.76 -0.48
C GLU A 108 -15.63 20.48 0.91
N HIS A 109 -16.33 19.38 1.04
CA HIS A 109 -16.92 18.91 2.28
C HIS A 109 -16.38 17.52 2.65
N PRO A 110 -16.30 17.15 3.94
CA PRO A 110 -15.96 15.81 4.35
C PRO A 110 -16.89 14.76 3.72
N ASP A 111 -16.32 13.76 3.07
CA ASP A 111 -17.08 12.64 2.49
C ASP A 111 -17.23 11.52 3.53
N ASN A 112 -18.35 11.52 4.23
CA ASN A 112 -18.67 10.51 5.24
C ASN A 112 -19.29 9.26 4.58
N TRP A 113 -18.50 8.54 3.78
CA TRP A 113 -18.92 7.36 3.03
C TRP A 113 -19.34 6.18 3.93
N LEU A 114 -18.89 6.15 5.18
CA LEU A 114 -19.23 5.12 6.17
C LEU A 114 -20.44 5.42 7.03
N ARG A 115 -21.13 6.56 6.77
CA ARG A 115 -22.25 7.02 7.61
C ARG A 115 -23.34 5.94 7.82
N TRP A 116 -23.57 5.13 6.83
CA TRP A 116 -24.60 4.08 6.85
C TRP A 116 -24.02 2.67 6.89
N GLY A 117 -22.72 2.55 7.18
CA GLY A 117 -21.98 1.31 7.11
C GLY A 117 -21.50 0.99 5.68
N ASN A 118 -20.74 -0.07 5.55
CA ASN A 118 -20.28 -0.59 4.28
C ASN A 118 -20.57 -2.10 4.18
N PRO A 119 -21.53 -2.53 3.32
CA PRO A 119 -21.89 -3.94 3.22
C PRO A 119 -20.83 -4.81 2.56
N TRP A 120 -19.82 -4.21 1.92
CA TRP A 120 -18.78 -4.92 1.17
C TRP A 120 -17.56 -5.29 2.00
N GLU A 121 -17.45 -4.82 3.25
CA GLU A 121 -16.31 -5.09 4.09
C GLU A 121 -16.66 -5.95 5.29
N PHE A 122 -15.69 -6.75 5.72
CA PHE A 122 -15.78 -7.60 6.89
C PHE A 122 -14.74 -7.16 7.92
N PRO A 123 -15.16 -6.64 9.10
CA PRO A 123 -14.23 -6.30 10.17
C PRO A 123 -13.58 -7.58 10.72
N ARG A 124 -12.25 -7.59 10.77
CA ARG A 124 -11.45 -8.70 11.27
C ARG A 124 -10.89 -8.34 12.64
N THR A 125 -11.73 -8.45 13.66
CA THR A 125 -11.34 -8.16 15.05
C THR A 125 -10.29 -9.13 15.59
N ASP A 126 -10.14 -10.29 14.95
CA ASP A 126 -9.13 -11.31 15.20
C ASP A 126 -7.75 -10.98 14.56
N VAL A 127 -7.70 -10.00 13.67
CA VAL A 127 -6.48 -9.59 12.95
C VAL A 127 -6.11 -8.17 13.36
N GLN A 128 -5.22 -8.08 14.32
CA GLN A 128 -4.71 -6.82 14.85
C GLN A 128 -3.20 -6.87 15.02
N TYR A 129 -2.55 -5.75 14.72
CA TYR A 129 -1.10 -5.59 14.85
C TYR A 129 -0.76 -4.29 15.56
N ARG A 130 0.27 -4.35 16.40
CA ARG A 130 0.83 -3.19 17.08
C ARG A 130 1.80 -2.49 16.14
N VAL A 131 1.62 -1.19 15.95
CA VAL A 131 2.53 -0.32 15.20
C VAL A 131 3.15 0.69 16.16
N GLN A 132 4.47 0.77 16.15
CA GLN A 132 5.27 1.54 17.10
C GLN A 132 5.78 2.83 16.46
N PHE A 133 5.80 3.94 17.23
CA PHE A 133 6.34 5.22 16.80
C PHE A 133 7.22 5.82 17.91
N GLY A 134 8.16 6.68 17.53
CA GLY A 134 9.01 7.38 18.49
C GLY A 134 9.92 6.47 19.29
N GLY A 135 10.10 6.77 20.58
CA GLY A 135 10.94 5.97 21.46
C GLY A 135 12.43 6.05 21.13
N GLU A 136 13.16 5.02 21.51
CA GLU A 136 14.60 4.93 21.36
C GLU A 136 15.06 3.52 20.99
N VAL A 137 16.24 3.44 20.36
CA VAL A 137 16.88 2.17 19.99
C VAL A 137 17.95 1.84 21.03
N GLN A 138 17.83 0.70 21.66
CA GLN A 138 18.81 0.19 22.62
C GLN A 138 19.59 -0.96 22.01
N ALA A 139 20.92 -0.87 22.05
CA ALA A 139 21.80 -1.99 21.73
C ALA A 139 21.72 -3.03 22.86
N MET A 140 21.47 -4.27 22.47
CA MET A 140 21.48 -5.43 23.35
C MET A 140 22.88 -6.09 23.32
N SER A 141 23.08 -7.11 24.14
CA SER A 141 24.32 -7.87 24.11
C SER A 141 24.59 -8.50 22.76
N GLU A 142 25.87 -8.58 22.37
CA GLU A 142 26.29 -9.29 21.17
C GLU A 142 25.99 -10.80 21.29
N VAL A 143 25.39 -11.35 20.26
CA VAL A 143 25.15 -12.79 20.11
C VAL A 143 25.73 -13.23 18.78
N GLY A 144 26.74 -14.11 18.81
CA GLY A 144 27.42 -14.57 17.59
C GLY A 144 28.24 -13.51 16.87
N GLY A 145 28.69 -12.43 17.58
CA GLY A 145 29.47 -11.34 17.00
C GLY A 145 28.65 -10.23 16.34
N GLU A 146 27.31 -10.30 16.39
CA GLU A 146 26.42 -9.28 15.90
C GLU A 146 25.70 -8.57 17.05
N THR A 147 25.64 -7.23 16.98
CA THR A 147 24.87 -6.41 17.92
C THR A 147 23.40 -6.51 17.58
N ARG A 148 22.59 -6.91 18.56
CA ARG A 148 21.13 -6.89 18.46
C ARG A 148 20.58 -5.58 18.99
N TYR A 149 19.44 -5.18 18.45
CA TYR A 149 18.79 -3.94 18.82
C TYR A 149 17.36 -4.19 19.30
N ARG A 150 16.90 -3.35 20.22
CA ARG A 150 15.52 -3.35 20.71
C ARG A 150 14.97 -1.94 20.62
N TRP A 151 13.81 -1.80 20.04
CA TRP A 151 13.08 -0.54 19.97
C TRP A 151 12.13 -0.46 21.16
N VAL A 152 12.31 0.56 22.02
CA VAL A 152 11.63 0.67 23.32
C VAL A 152 11.08 2.06 23.55
N ASN A 153 10.21 2.20 24.57
CA ASN A 153 9.59 3.47 24.97
C ASN A 153 8.79 4.12 23.85
N THR A 154 8.11 3.31 23.05
CA THR A 154 7.36 3.72 21.87
C THR A 154 5.93 4.16 22.18
N ASP A 155 5.41 5.06 21.37
CA ASP A 155 3.97 5.34 21.27
C ASP A 155 3.34 4.30 20.32
N ASP A 156 2.34 3.59 20.82
CA ASP A 156 1.77 2.45 20.09
C ASP A 156 0.37 2.72 19.58
N VAL A 157 0.11 2.27 18.36
CA VAL A 157 -1.21 2.28 17.73
C VAL A 157 -1.55 0.85 17.31
N MET A 158 -2.80 0.44 17.49
CA MET A 158 -3.29 -0.84 16.98
C MET A 158 -3.85 -0.67 15.58
N ALA A 159 -3.39 -1.49 14.65
CA ALA A 159 -3.97 -1.62 13.33
C ALA A 159 -4.98 -2.77 13.32
N MET A 160 -6.25 -2.48 13.03
CA MET A 160 -7.31 -3.47 12.91
C MET A 160 -7.69 -3.66 11.44
N ALA A 161 -7.77 -4.91 10.99
CA ALA A 161 -8.05 -5.24 9.60
C ALA A 161 -9.53 -5.17 9.25
N TYR A 162 -9.81 -4.71 8.01
CA TYR A 162 -11.09 -4.80 7.33
C TYR A 162 -10.85 -5.43 5.96
N ASP A 163 -11.52 -6.53 5.66
CA ASP A 163 -11.34 -7.28 4.42
C ASP A 163 -12.48 -7.01 3.45
N THR A 164 -12.15 -6.65 2.21
CA THR A 164 -13.08 -6.47 1.10
C THR A 164 -12.77 -7.51 0.03
N PRO A 165 -13.67 -8.48 -0.21
CA PRO A 165 -13.50 -9.46 -1.29
C PRO A 165 -13.58 -8.80 -2.67
N ILE A 166 -12.66 -9.15 -3.55
CA ILE A 166 -12.62 -8.70 -4.95
C ILE A 166 -12.79 -9.93 -5.86
N PRO A 167 -14.02 -10.23 -6.27
CA PRO A 167 -14.28 -11.36 -7.16
C PRO A 167 -13.80 -11.07 -8.57
N GLY A 168 -13.11 -12.03 -9.17
CA GLY A 168 -12.75 -11.99 -10.59
C GLY A 168 -13.93 -12.34 -11.49
N TYR A 169 -13.85 -11.93 -12.76
CA TYR A 169 -14.86 -12.23 -13.75
C TYR A 169 -15.00 -13.75 -13.98
N GLY A 170 -16.22 -14.25 -13.83
CA GLY A 170 -16.54 -15.67 -13.85
C GLY A 170 -16.51 -16.33 -12.47
N GLY A 171 -16.19 -15.59 -11.39
CA GLY A 171 -16.38 -16.01 -9.99
C GLY A 171 -15.48 -17.15 -9.48
N HIS A 172 -14.38 -17.50 -10.20
CA HIS A 172 -13.52 -18.61 -9.81
C HIS A 172 -12.51 -18.26 -8.71
N THR A 173 -12.02 -17.02 -8.73
CA THR A 173 -11.03 -16.52 -7.77
C THR A 173 -11.56 -15.25 -7.12
N VAL A 174 -11.37 -15.14 -5.82
CA VAL A 174 -11.69 -13.95 -5.04
C VAL A 174 -10.42 -13.50 -4.35
N ASN A 175 -9.87 -12.36 -4.76
CA ASN A 175 -8.77 -11.72 -4.10
C ASN A 175 -9.25 -10.91 -2.90
N ASN A 176 -8.35 -10.54 -2.00
CA ASN A 176 -8.71 -9.79 -0.80
C ASN A 176 -8.00 -8.43 -0.80
N LEU A 177 -8.78 -7.38 -0.53
CA LEU A 177 -8.25 -6.07 -0.19
C LEU A 177 -8.40 -5.87 1.33
N ARG A 178 -7.26 -5.84 2.03
CA ARG A 178 -7.19 -5.58 3.47
C ARG A 178 -6.84 -4.14 3.73
N LEU A 179 -7.75 -3.42 4.34
CA LEU A 179 -7.56 -2.04 4.74
C LEU A 179 -7.41 -1.94 6.26
N TRP A 180 -6.42 -1.15 6.70
CA TRP A 180 -6.10 -0.99 8.11
C TRP A 180 -6.78 0.26 8.70
N SER A 181 -7.49 0.07 9.81
CA SER A 181 -8.04 1.15 10.63
C SER A 181 -7.21 1.29 11.90
N ALA A 182 -6.78 2.51 12.20
CA ALA A 182 -6.04 2.80 13.41
C ALA A 182 -6.97 2.83 14.63
N LYS A 183 -6.54 2.16 15.70
CA LYS A 183 -7.23 2.08 16.98
C LYS A 183 -6.27 2.42 18.11
N ALA A 184 -6.76 3.04 19.15
CA ALA A 184 -5.96 3.27 20.34
C ALA A 184 -5.67 1.95 21.08
N THR A 185 -4.55 1.89 21.76
CA THR A 185 -4.23 0.79 22.70
C THR A 185 -5.04 0.91 23.99
N ASN A 186 -5.47 2.14 24.33
CA ASN A 186 -6.37 2.44 25.42
C ASN A 186 -7.38 3.52 24.97
N ASP A 187 -8.64 3.15 24.88
CA ASP A 187 -9.68 4.00 24.32
C ASP A 187 -10.16 5.11 25.27
N PHE A 188 -9.95 4.96 26.59
CA PHE A 188 -10.57 5.83 27.55
C PHE A 188 -9.81 5.87 28.88
N ASP A 189 -9.51 7.08 29.37
CA ASP A 189 -8.92 7.31 30.69
C ASP A 189 -10.01 7.76 31.69
N LEU A 190 -10.48 6.82 32.50
CA LEU A 190 -11.53 7.04 33.48
C LEU A 190 -11.15 8.08 34.55
N ARG A 191 -9.85 8.22 34.86
CA ARG A 191 -9.38 9.20 35.84
C ARG A 191 -9.66 10.62 35.37
N TYR A 192 -9.26 10.98 34.16
CA TYR A 192 -9.53 12.28 33.58
C TYR A 192 -11.01 12.54 33.38
N PHE A 193 -11.78 11.52 33.05
CA PHE A 193 -13.24 11.64 32.94
C PHE A 193 -13.86 12.03 34.32
N ASN A 194 -13.49 11.34 35.38
CA ASN A 194 -13.96 11.60 36.72
C ASN A 194 -13.53 12.98 37.27
N GLU A 195 -12.43 13.51 36.78
CA GLU A 195 -11.95 14.88 37.06
C GLU A 195 -12.70 15.94 36.24
N GLY A 196 -13.66 15.56 35.38
CA GLY A 196 -14.40 16.46 34.50
C GLY A 196 -13.62 16.90 33.26
N ASN A 197 -12.44 16.32 33.00
CA ASN A 197 -11.63 16.60 31.82
C ASN A 197 -11.94 15.62 30.69
N TYR A 198 -13.14 15.76 30.12
CA TYR A 198 -13.65 14.82 29.10
C TYR A 198 -12.83 14.79 27.81
N MET A 199 -12.24 15.91 27.41
CA MET A 199 -11.38 15.98 26.22
C MET A 199 -10.10 15.14 26.40
N ARG A 200 -9.46 15.26 27.55
CA ARG A 200 -8.24 14.53 27.87
C ARG A 200 -8.51 13.03 28.06
N ALA A 201 -9.70 12.66 28.51
CA ALA A 201 -10.10 11.28 28.69
C ALA A 201 -10.12 10.48 27.37
N VAL A 202 -10.28 11.14 26.21
CA VAL A 202 -10.32 10.54 24.86
C VAL A 202 -9.17 10.99 23.95
N ASP A 203 -8.20 11.73 24.47
CA ASP A 203 -7.12 12.32 23.67
C ASP A 203 -6.26 11.25 22.98
N LEU A 204 -5.87 10.20 23.68
CA LEU A 204 -5.10 9.08 23.12
C LEU A 204 -5.86 8.39 21.99
N LYS A 205 -7.16 8.17 22.18
CA LYS A 205 -8.03 7.61 21.15
C LYS A 205 -8.05 8.48 19.90
N ASN A 206 -8.32 9.76 20.07
CA ASN A 206 -8.39 10.70 18.96
C ASN A 206 -7.06 10.80 18.19
N ARG A 207 -5.92 10.86 18.90
CA ARG A 207 -4.59 10.89 18.27
C ARG A 207 -4.31 9.64 17.45
N SER A 208 -4.62 8.46 17.98
CA SER A 208 -4.43 7.19 17.27
C SER A 208 -5.33 7.10 16.05
N GLU A 209 -6.61 7.36 16.18
CA GLU A 209 -7.59 7.25 15.11
C GLU A 209 -7.37 8.28 13.98
N ASN A 210 -6.73 9.42 14.26
CA ASN A 210 -6.38 10.40 13.23
C ASN A 210 -5.50 9.82 12.13
N LEU A 211 -4.72 8.75 12.38
CA LEU A 211 -3.90 8.07 11.38
C LEU A 211 -4.72 7.52 10.20
N SER A 212 -5.95 7.10 10.45
CA SER A 212 -6.83 6.57 9.39
C SER A 212 -8.05 7.47 9.11
N LYS A 213 -7.98 8.77 9.41
CA LYS A 213 -9.10 9.70 9.17
C LYS A 213 -9.26 10.08 7.71
N VAL A 214 -8.23 10.64 7.10
CA VAL A 214 -8.29 11.27 5.77
C VAL A 214 -7.03 10.96 4.98
N LEU A 215 -7.21 10.65 3.69
CA LEU A 215 -6.14 10.56 2.71
C LEU A 215 -5.53 11.93 2.42
N TYR A 216 -4.22 12.02 2.31
CA TYR A 216 -3.47 13.23 1.99
C TYR A 216 -3.79 14.42 2.90
N PRO A 217 -3.40 14.36 4.19
CA PRO A 217 -3.48 15.53 5.04
C PRO A 217 -2.64 16.67 4.44
N ASP A 218 -3.02 17.91 4.71
CA ASP A 218 -2.25 19.08 4.27
C ASP A 218 -0.81 19.01 4.79
N ASP A 219 0.14 18.70 3.90
CA ASP A 219 1.55 18.52 4.18
C ASP A 219 2.40 19.82 4.01
N SER A 220 1.75 20.95 3.81
CA SER A 220 2.39 22.28 3.88
C SER A 220 2.91 22.55 5.28
N THR A 221 2.29 21.99 6.31
CA THR A 221 2.64 22.11 7.72
C THR A 221 3.55 20.97 8.21
N LEU A 222 4.34 21.22 9.27
CA LEU A 222 5.16 20.15 9.89
C LEU A 222 4.30 19.04 10.49
N VAL A 223 3.15 19.37 11.05
CA VAL A 223 2.22 18.41 11.65
C VAL A 223 1.59 17.51 10.57
N GLY A 224 1.19 18.09 9.45
CA GLY A 224 0.65 17.33 8.33
C GLY A 224 1.67 16.39 7.70
N ARG A 225 2.94 16.84 7.55
CA ARG A 225 4.04 15.97 7.09
C ARG A 225 4.30 14.83 8.07
N GLU A 226 4.28 15.09 9.36
CA GLU A 226 4.41 14.05 10.38
C GLU A 226 3.28 13.02 10.27
N LEU A 227 2.03 13.48 10.13
CA LEU A 227 0.88 12.60 9.98
C LEU A 227 1.00 11.73 8.73
N ARG A 228 1.41 12.30 7.59
CA ARG A 228 1.60 11.56 6.35
C ARG A 228 2.67 10.46 6.49
N LEU A 229 3.83 10.76 7.06
CA LEU A 229 4.85 9.74 7.31
C LEU A 229 4.36 8.66 8.27
N LYS A 230 3.59 9.04 9.31
CA LYS A 230 2.96 8.07 10.20
C LYS A 230 1.96 7.17 9.48
N GLN A 231 1.15 7.70 8.56
CA GLN A 231 0.22 6.92 7.75
C GLN A 231 0.95 5.92 6.87
N GLU A 232 2.01 6.34 6.18
CA GLU A 232 2.82 5.47 5.32
C GLU A 232 3.44 4.32 6.11
N TYR A 233 4.03 4.60 7.25
CA TYR A 233 4.59 3.57 8.11
C TYR A 233 3.51 2.67 8.74
N PHE A 234 2.38 3.23 9.16
CA PHE A 234 1.28 2.52 9.78
C PHE A 234 0.79 1.36 8.90
N PHE A 235 0.44 1.65 7.63
CA PHE A 235 -0.08 0.59 6.76
C PHE A 235 1.01 -0.38 6.31
N VAL A 236 2.24 0.06 6.13
CA VAL A 236 3.37 -0.78 5.77
C VAL A 236 3.68 -1.78 6.88
N SER A 237 3.83 -1.30 8.12
CA SER A 237 4.19 -2.16 9.25
C SER A 237 3.11 -3.20 9.53
N SER A 238 1.83 -2.80 9.56
CA SER A 238 0.72 -3.74 9.75
C SER A 238 0.62 -4.78 8.64
N SER A 239 0.86 -4.38 7.39
CA SER A 239 0.81 -5.27 6.23
C SER A 239 1.95 -6.30 6.23
N LEU A 240 3.18 -5.88 6.55
CA LEU A 240 4.31 -6.80 6.64
C LEU A 240 4.21 -7.76 7.82
N GLN A 241 3.72 -7.30 8.97
CA GLN A 241 3.44 -8.18 10.12
C GLN A 241 2.40 -9.24 9.75
N ASP A 242 1.33 -8.84 9.06
CA ASP A 242 0.28 -9.76 8.58
C ASP A 242 0.82 -10.77 7.57
N LEU A 243 1.57 -10.30 6.59
CA LEU A 243 2.20 -11.12 5.57
C LEU A 243 3.11 -12.19 6.18
N ILE A 244 4.02 -11.79 7.07
CA ILE A 244 4.96 -12.70 7.73
C ILE A 244 4.20 -13.70 8.62
N LYS A 245 3.23 -13.24 9.40
CA LYS A 245 2.42 -14.12 10.25
C LYS A 245 1.66 -15.17 9.43
N ASN A 246 1.12 -14.76 8.27
CA ASN A 246 0.44 -15.69 7.37
C ASN A 246 1.42 -16.66 6.71
N PHE A 247 2.61 -16.20 6.29
CA PHE A 247 3.67 -17.04 5.75
C PHE A 247 4.12 -18.13 6.75
N LEU A 248 4.24 -17.78 8.03
CA LEU A 248 4.68 -18.68 9.10
C LEU A 248 3.58 -19.65 9.61
N ARG A 249 2.35 -19.57 9.09
CA ARG A 249 1.33 -20.59 9.40
C ARG A 249 1.71 -21.99 8.93
N ASP A 250 2.42 -22.05 7.81
CA ASP A 250 3.04 -23.28 7.34
C ASP A 250 4.47 -23.38 7.89
N PRO A 251 5.00 -24.57 8.16
CA PRO A 251 6.37 -24.76 8.67
C PRO A 251 7.39 -24.47 7.56
N ARG A 252 7.63 -23.20 7.27
CA ARG A 252 8.58 -22.71 6.26
C ARG A 252 9.68 -21.90 6.93
N SER A 253 10.90 -21.97 6.39
CA SER A 253 12.00 -21.10 6.80
C SER A 253 11.95 -19.79 6.01
N MET A 254 12.49 -18.71 6.58
CA MET A 254 12.39 -17.37 5.99
C MET A 254 13.10 -17.21 4.64
N ASP A 255 14.10 -18.04 4.32
CA ASP A 255 14.75 -18.08 3.01
C ASP A 255 13.79 -18.47 1.87
N GLN A 256 12.64 -19.06 2.19
CA GLN A 256 11.60 -19.40 1.22
C GLN A 256 10.66 -18.24 0.93
N LEU A 257 10.68 -17.17 1.73
CA LEU A 257 9.76 -16.04 1.56
C LEU A 257 9.77 -15.47 0.12
N PRO A 258 10.93 -15.20 -0.51
CA PRO A 258 10.96 -14.65 -1.88
C PRO A 258 10.46 -15.60 -2.96
N LYS A 259 10.28 -16.88 -2.66
CA LYS A 259 9.78 -17.88 -3.62
C LYS A 259 8.25 -17.92 -3.68
N VAL A 260 7.59 -17.37 -2.66
CA VAL A 260 6.14 -17.44 -2.50
C VAL A 260 5.50 -16.07 -2.26
N VAL A 261 6.28 -15.02 -2.13
CA VAL A 261 5.81 -13.66 -1.89
C VAL A 261 6.53 -12.69 -2.82
N ALA A 262 5.77 -11.92 -3.59
CA ALA A 262 6.24 -10.76 -4.32
C ALA A 262 5.54 -9.50 -3.77
N ILE A 263 6.30 -8.47 -3.45
CA ILE A 263 5.77 -7.22 -2.88
C ILE A 263 6.03 -6.09 -3.88
N GLN A 264 4.96 -5.57 -4.48
CA GLN A 264 5.04 -4.50 -5.46
C GLN A 264 4.82 -3.14 -4.80
N LEU A 265 5.89 -2.36 -4.62
CA LEU A 265 5.82 -0.98 -4.15
C LEU A 265 5.19 -0.09 -5.23
N ASN A 266 3.99 0.41 -4.96
CA ASN A 266 3.29 1.29 -5.89
C ASN A 266 3.61 2.76 -5.51
N ASP A 267 4.52 3.37 -6.26
CA ASP A 267 5.23 4.61 -5.95
C ASP A 267 6.15 4.49 -4.71
N THR A 268 6.62 5.61 -4.17
CA THR A 268 7.53 5.68 -3.01
C THR A 268 6.82 5.65 -1.67
N HIS A 269 5.49 5.83 -1.63
CA HIS A 269 4.72 5.86 -0.40
C HIS A 269 4.96 4.63 0.50
N PRO A 270 5.05 3.39 -0.03
CA PRO A 270 5.38 2.22 0.76
C PRO A 270 6.89 1.91 0.86
N ALA A 271 7.80 2.76 0.39
CA ALA A 271 9.23 2.45 0.35
C ALA A 271 9.85 2.19 1.73
N ILE A 272 9.25 2.71 2.81
CA ILE A 272 9.62 2.40 4.19
C ILE A 272 9.44 0.90 4.52
N ALA A 273 8.78 0.13 3.67
CA ALA A 273 8.64 -1.32 3.79
C ALA A 273 10.00 -2.05 3.73
N ILE A 274 10.97 -1.50 2.99
CA ILE A 274 12.30 -2.08 2.89
C ILE A 274 13.00 -2.13 4.26
N PRO A 275 13.20 -1.01 4.98
CA PRO A 275 13.77 -1.06 6.31
C PRO A 275 12.84 -1.71 7.35
N GLU A 276 11.51 -1.71 7.16
CA GLU A 276 10.61 -2.42 8.07
C GLU A 276 10.75 -3.94 7.94
N LEU A 277 10.84 -4.49 6.73
CA LEU A 277 11.09 -5.92 6.56
C LEU A 277 12.46 -6.30 7.14
N MET A 278 13.50 -5.47 6.92
CA MET A 278 14.80 -5.65 7.56
C MET A 278 14.68 -5.66 9.09
N ARG A 279 13.94 -4.73 9.69
CA ARG A 279 13.71 -4.69 11.14
C ARG A 279 13.07 -5.99 11.64
N LEU A 280 12.02 -6.44 10.98
CA LEU A 280 11.32 -7.67 11.36
C LEU A 280 12.24 -8.89 11.27
N LEU A 281 13.05 -9.00 10.21
CA LEU A 281 13.97 -10.10 10.02
C LEU A 281 15.14 -10.07 11.01
N LEU A 282 15.72 -8.90 11.28
CA LEU A 282 16.89 -8.73 12.16
C LEU A 282 16.52 -8.76 13.64
N ASP A 283 15.53 -7.93 14.03
CA ASP A 283 15.24 -7.63 15.43
C ASP A 283 14.24 -8.62 16.04
N GLU A 284 13.29 -9.13 15.25
CA GLU A 284 12.27 -10.07 15.74
C GLU A 284 12.55 -11.52 15.38
N MET A 285 13.07 -11.78 14.17
CA MET A 285 13.39 -13.14 13.72
C MET A 285 14.86 -13.52 13.88
N HIS A 286 15.69 -12.56 14.29
CA HIS A 286 17.06 -12.77 14.64
C HIS A 286 17.97 -13.31 13.52
N LEU A 287 17.66 -12.99 12.25
CA LEU A 287 18.53 -13.28 11.13
C LEU A 287 19.78 -12.39 11.18
N ALA A 288 20.87 -12.85 10.55
CA ALA A 288 22.03 -12.02 10.26
C ALA A 288 21.70 -11.03 9.13
N TRP A 289 22.50 -9.97 8.99
CA TRP A 289 22.28 -8.90 8.01
C TRP A 289 22.18 -9.41 6.58
N ASP A 290 23.16 -10.19 6.13
CA ASP A 290 23.25 -10.57 4.72
C ASP A 290 22.08 -11.46 4.27
N PRO A 291 21.68 -12.53 5.00
CA PRO A 291 20.46 -13.27 4.69
C PRO A 291 19.18 -12.41 4.74
N ALA A 292 19.07 -11.49 5.71
CA ALA A 292 17.92 -10.59 5.80
C ALA A 292 17.85 -9.66 4.59
N TRP A 293 18.97 -9.14 4.12
CA TRP A 293 19.03 -8.28 2.95
C TRP A 293 18.73 -9.02 1.64
N GLU A 294 19.25 -10.24 1.48
CA GLU A 294 18.94 -11.10 0.33
C GLU A 294 17.44 -11.38 0.23
N ILE A 295 16.80 -11.76 1.35
CA ILE A 295 15.35 -11.97 1.42
C ILE A 295 14.61 -10.67 1.06
N THR A 296 14.97 -9.56 1.71
CA THR A 296 14.31 -8.28 1.53
C THR A 296 14.37 -7.83 0.08
N SER A 297 15.57 -7.75 -0.50
CA SER A 297 15.74 -7.27 -1.87
C SER A 297 15.10 -8.18 -2.92
N ALA A 298 14.99 -9.48 -2.65
CA ALA A 298 14.34 -10.43 -3.56
C ALA A 298 12.81 -10.39 -3.48
N CYS A 299 12.22 -9.88 -2.38
CA CYS A 299 10.77 -9.76 -2.25
C CYS A 299 10.21 -8.51 -2.93
N PHE A 300 10.97 -7.40 -3.01
CA PHE A 300 10.44 -6.11 -3.46
C PHE A 300 10.68 -5.83 -4.94
N SER A 301 9.67 -5.21 -5.55
CA SER A 301 9.76 -4.50 -6.83
C SER A 301 9.14 -3.11 -6.68
N TYR A 302 9.61 -2.14 -7.47
CA TYR A 302 9.20 -0.73 -7.39
C TYR A 302 8.63 -0.24 -8.71
N THR A 303 7.44 0.36 -8.66
CA THR A 303 6.84 1.07 -9.80
C THR A 303 6.94 2.58 -9.58
N ASN A 304 7.57 3.29 -10.52
CA ASN A 304 7.62 4.75 -10.54
C ASN A 304 6.48 5.31 -11.41
N HIS A 305 5.79 6.34 -10.91
CA HIS A 305 4.66 6.99 -11.59
C HIS A 305 4.96 8.43 -12.03
N THR A 306 6.07 9.04 -11.59
CA THR A 306 6.39 10.43 -11.88
C THR A 306 7.82 10.63 -12.37
N LEU A 307 8.00 11.54 -13.34
CA LEU A 307 9.32 11.97 -13.83
C LEU A 307 9.74 13.34 -13.27
N MET A 308 8.87 14.00 -12.50
CA MET A 308 9.13 15.32 -11.94
C MET A 308 10.00 15.19 -10.68
N PRO A 309 11.26 15.68 -10.70
CA PRO A 309 12.16 15.51 -9.54
C PRO A 309 11.60 16.11 -8.24
N GLU A 310 10.85 17.20 -8.32
CA GLU A 310 10.19 17.87 -7.20
C GLU A 310 9.05 17.04 -6.59
N ALA A 311 8.50 16.11 -7.34
CA ALA A 311 7.45 15.20 -6.87
C ALA A 311 8.01 13.89 -6.30
N LEU A 312 9.33 13.65 -6.40
CA LEU A 312 9.99 12.51 -5.76
C LEU A 312 10.08 12.76 -4.25
N GLU A 313 9.47 11.85 -3.51
CA GLU A 313 9.33 11.96 -2.06
C GLU A 313 10.68 11.94 -1.34
N THR A 314 10.84 12.86 -0.39
CA THR A 314 12.00 12.90 0.50
C THR A 314 11.57 13.26 1.92
N TRP A 315 12.16 12.59 2.92
CA TRP A 315 11.87 12.84 4.33
C TRP A 315 13.06 13.46 5.06
N PRO A 316 12.87 14.55 5.84
CA PRO A 316 13.94 15.07 6.70
C PRO A 316 14.43 14.00 7.66
N VAL A 317 15.74 13.81 7.76
CA VAL A 317 16.38 12.87 8.70
C VAL A 317 15.94 13.13 10.14
N SER A 318 15.79 14.41 10.52
CA SER A 318 15.32 14.78 11.86
C SER A 318 13.89 14.32 12.16
N LEU A 319 12.99 14.35 11.17
CA LEU A 319 11.61 13.87 11.32
C LEU A 319 11.61 12.34 11.40
N LEU A 320 12.29 11.69 10.47
CA LEU A 320 12.37 10.22 10.41
C LEU A 320 13.02 9.66 11.68
N GLY A 321 14.12 10.26 12.14
CA GLY A 321 14.81 9.83 13.37
C GLY A 321 14.00 10.00 14.64
N ARG A 322 13.11 11.00 14.69
CA ARG A 322 12.20 11.19 15.82
C ARG A 322 11.05 10.20 15.82
N LEU A 323 10.50 9.88 14.65
CA LEU A 323 9.33 8.99 14.52
C LEU A 323 9.72 7.52 14.41
N LEU A 324 10.78 7.23 13.68
CA LEU A 324 11.19 5.88 13.27
C LEU A 324 12.71 5.71 13.44
N PRO A 325 13.25 5.86 14.67
CA PRO A 325 14.70 5.86 14.88
C PRO A 325 15.36 4.58 14.38
N ARG A 326 14.74 3.42 14.59
CA ARG A 326 15.30 2.14 14.15
C ARG A 326 15.37 2.03 12.63
N HIS A 327 14.36 2.53 11.92
CA HIS A 327 14.34 2.55 10.45
C HIS A 327 15.41 3.48 9.90
N LEU A 328 15.65 4.62 10.52
CA LEU A 328 16.72 5.52 10.13
C LEU A 328 18.09 4.86 10.26
N ASP A 329 18.34 4.14 11.37
CA ASP A 329 19.60 3.37 11.55
C ASP A 329 19.79 2.34 10.42
N LEU A 330 18.72 1.62 10.08
CA LEU A 330 18.73 0.63 8.99
C LEU A 330 18.97 1.30 7.62
N ILE A 331 18.32 2.45 7.34
CA ILE A 331 18.53 3.19 6.10
C ILE A 331 19.98 3.66 5.97
N TYR A 332 20.60 4.14 7.06
CA TYR A 332 22.02 4.51 7.06
C TYR A 332 22.90 3.31 6.76
N GLU A 333 22.64 2.15 7.36
CA GLU A 333 23.45 0.95 7.11
C GLU A 333 23.24 0.41 5.69
N ILE A 334 22.00 0.41 5.17
CA ILE A 334 21.71 0.07 3.76
C ILE A 334 22.51 1.00 2.83
N ASN A 335 22.44 2.32 3.08
CA ASN A 335 23.16 3.30 2.28
C ASN A 335 24.70 3.10 2.34
N ARG A 336 25.24 2.88 3.52
CA ARG A 336 26.69 2.62 3.71
C ARG A 336 27.17 1.41 2.92
N ARG A 337 26.43 0.30 2.98
CA ARG A 337 26.77 -0.93 2.24
C ARG A 337 26.63 -0.75 0.74
N PHE A 338 25.53 -0.11 0.31
CA PHE A 338 25.30 0.21 -1.10
C PHE A 338 26.41 1.10 -1.66
N LEU A 339 26.77 2.19 -1.00
CA LEU A 339 27.83 3.10 -1.45
C LEU A 339 29.22 2.44 -1.43
N ALA A 340 29.48 1.51 -0.53
CA ALA A 340 30.72 0.71 -0.56
C ALA A 340 30.79 -0.13 -1.85
N THR A 341 29.69 -0.75 -2.27
CA THR A 341 29.62 -1.49 -3.53
C THR A 341 29.84 -0.58 -4.74
N VAL A 342 29.21 0.61 -4.76
CA VAL A 342 29.41 1.60 -5.83
C VAL A 342 30.86 2.06 -5.88
N SER A 343 31.50 2.34 -4.74
CA SER A 343 32.90 2.77 -4.67
C SER A 343 33.88 1.72 -5.20
N LEU A 344 33.57 0.43 -4.99
CA LEU A 344 34.40 -0.66 -5.55
C LEU A 344 34.26 -0.76 -7.07
N ALA A 345 33.05 -0.56 -7.60
CA ALA A 345 32.78 -0.63 -9.04
C ALA A 345 33.28 0.63 -9.79
N PHE A 346 33.22 1.80 -9.16
CA PHE A 346 33.57 3.10 -9.73
C PHE A 346 34.54 3.86 -8.79
N PRO A 347 35.78 3.40 -8.63
CA PRO A 347 36.74 4.04 -7.74
C PRO A 347 37.05 5.45 -8.23
N ASN A 348 37.03 6.42 -7.33
CA ASN A 348 37.29 7.85 -7.54
C ASN A 348 36.14 8.66 -8.16
N ASP A 349 34.97 8.11 -8.44
CA ASP A 349 33.79 8.90 -8.83
C ASP A 349 32.96 9.34 -7.61
N LEU A 350 33.47 10.32 -6.87
CA LEU A 350 32.79 10.88 -5.69
C LEU A 350 31.47 11.56 -6.08
N ASN A 351 31.34 12.06 -7.31
CA ASN A 351 30.12 12.67 -7.78
C ASN A 351 29.02 11.63 -7.99
N LEU A 352 29.35 10.45 -8.53
CA LEU A 352 28.41 9.35 -8.64
C LEU A 352 27.90 8.91 -7.25
N ILE A 353 28.82 8.72 -6.30
CA ILE A 353 28.48 8.35 -4.91
C ILE A 353 27.47 9.34 -4.32
N ARG A 354 27.69 10.65 -4.49
CA ARG A 354 26.77 11.69 -4.01
C ARG A 354 25.41 11.63 -4.70
N ARG A 355 25.38 11.44 -6.02
CA ARG A 355 24.13 11.40 -6.79
C ARG A 355 23.27 10.20 -6.45
N VAL A 356 23.87 9.02 -6.23
CA VAL A 356 23.11 7.78 -5.95
C VAL A 356 22.84 7.54 -4.47
N SER A 357 23.49 8.29 -3.57
CA SER A 357 23.25 8.16 -2.12
C SER A 357 21.76 8.23 -1.78
N ILE A 358 21.30 7.35 -0.90
CA ILE A 358 19.94 7.40 -0.33
C ILE A 358 19.78 8.64 0.55
N ILE A 359 20.88 9.14 1.14
CA ILE A 359 20.88 10.35 1.97
C ILE A 359 21.32 11.54 1.12
N ASP A 360 20.45 12.53 1.02
CA ASP A 360 20.78 13.86 0.48
C ASP A 360 21.36 14.73 1.60
N GLU A 361 22.54 15.31 1.39
CA GLU A 361 23.20 16.17 2.38
C GLU A 361 23.18 17.66 2.00
N ASP A 362 22.69 18.02 0.79
CA ASP A 362 22.88 19.35 0.23
C ASP A 362 21.99 20.44 0.83
N GLN A 363 20.77 20.12 1.23
CA GLN A 363 19.77 21.07 1.76
C GLN A 363 19.16 20.63 3.09
N GLY A 364 20.02 20.33 4.05
CA GLY A 364 19.61 19.63 5.26
C GLY A 364 19.39 18.15 4.95
N LYS A 365 19.88 17.28 5.82
CA LYS A 365 19.86 15.84 5.54
C LYS A 365 18.46 15.30 5.31
N ARG A 366 18.24 14.68 4.15
CA ARG A 366 16.96 14.08 3.75
C ARG A 366 17.17 12.66 3.23
N VAL A 367 16.22 11.80 3.47
CA VAL A 367 16.16 10.45 2.87
C VAL A 367 15.43 10.56 1.53
N ARG A 368 16.05 10.11 0.44
CA ARG A 368 15.47 10.01 -0.91
C ARG A 368 14.74 8.67 -1.02
N MET A 369 13.41 8.68 -0.94
CA MET A 369 12.62 7.45 -0.87
C MET A 369 12.68 6.64 -2.18
N SER A 370 12.75 7.30 -3.34
CA SER A 370 12.94 6.61 -4.62
C SER A 370 14.29 5.88 -4.72
N HIS A 371 15.37 6.47 -4.17
CA HIS A 371 16.67 5.80 -4.12
C HIS A 371 16.63 4.57 -3.21
N LEU A 372 15.99 4.68 -2.03
CA LEU A 372 15.76 3.55 -1.15
C LEU A 372 14.96 2.44 -1.85
N ALA A 373 13.87 2.81 -2.56
CA ALA A 373 13.05 1.87 -3.31
C ALA A 373 13.83 1.13 -4.39
N ILE A 374 14.68 1.84 -5.17
CA ILE A 374 15.51 1.23 -6.22
C ILE A 374 16.56 0.28 -5.63
N VAL A 375 17.26 0.72 -4.57
CA VAL A 375 18.32 -0.07 -3.93
C VAL A 375 17.76 -1.36 -3.32
N GLY A 376 16.58 -1.28 -2.70
CA GLY A 376 15.93 -2.41 -2.03
C GLY A 376 15.04 -3.29 -2.91
N SER A 377 14.95 -3.00 -4.23
CA SER A 377 14.10 -3.77 -5.16
C SER A 377 14.92 -4.49 -6.23
N HIS A 378 14.52 -5.70 -6.60
CA HIS A 378 15.16 -6.44 -7.68
C HIS A 378 14.67 -6.02 -9.08
N LYS A 379 13.48 -5.40 -9.18
CA LYS A 379 12.92 -4.84 -10.42
C LYS A 379 12.35 -3.44 -10.17
N VAL A 380 12.50 -2.58 -11.19
CA VAL A 380 12.00 -1.20 -11.22
C VAL A 380 11.32 -0.97 -12.56
N ASN A 381 10.07 -0.57 -12.56
CA ASN A 381 9.36 -0.30 -13.79
C ASN A 381 8.76 1.10 -13.86
N GLY A 382 8.70 1.64 -15.07
CA GLY A 382 7.82 2.73 -15.45
C GLY A 382 6.50 2.20 -15.98
N VAL A 383 5.54 3.11 -16.20
CA VAL A 383 4.13 2.77 -16.49
C VAL A 383 3.71 3.01 -17.94
N ALA A 384 4.65 3.36 -18.80
CA ALA A 384 4.52 3.46 -20.26
C ALA A 384 5.91 3.41 -20.88
N GLU A 385 6.03 3.02 -22.16
CA GLU A 385 7.31 2.89 -22.85
C GLU A 385 8.12 4.19 -22.79
N LEU A 386 7.53 5.31 -23.22
CA LEU A 386 8.19 6.63 -23.17
C LEU A 386 8.56 7.03 -21.72
N HIS A 387 7.69 6.79 -20.75
CA HIS A 387 7.96 7.06 -19.34
C HIS A 387 9.18 6.26 -18.86
N SER A 388 9.24 4.97 -19.17
CA SER A 388 10.34 4.09 -18.78
C SER A 388 11.67 4.47 -19.40
N GLN A 389 11.68 4.89 -20.67
CA GLN A 389 12.85 5.41 -21.36
C GLN A 389 13.35 6.74 -20.74
N LEU A 390 12.43 7.67 -20.48
CA LEU A 390 12.77 8.95 -19.83
C LEU A 390 13.26 8.73 -18.39
N MET A 391 12.62 7.86 -17.63
CA MET A 391 13.06 7.50 -16.28
C MET A 391 14.52 7.02 -16.25
N GLN A 392 14.90 6.13 -17.17
CA GLN A 392 16.25 5.59 -17.29
C GLN A 392 17.28 6.60 -17.83
N SER A 393 16.85 7.54 -18.68
CA SER A 393 17.75 8.52 -19.29
C SER A 393 17.89 9.82 -18.50
N THR A 394 16.98 10.09 -17.54
CA THR A 394 16.94 11.32 -16.75
C THR A 394 17.08 11.06 -15.26
N ILE A 395 15.97 10.92 -14.54
CA ILE A 395 15.93 10.92 -13.07
C ILE A 395 16.67 9.75 -12.42
N PHE A 396 16.74 8.59 -13.06
CA PHE A 396 17.43 7.41 -12.55
C PHE A 396 18.56 6.91 -13.45
N ARG A 397 19.14 7.80 -14.28
CA ARG A 397 20.20 7.44 -15.23
C ARG A 397 21.38 6.74 -14.57
N ASP A 398 21.83 7.22 -13.42
CA ASP A 398 22.96 6.63 -12.71
C ASP A 398 22.60 5.22 -12.19
N PHE A 399 21.40 5.02 -11.69
CA PHE A 399 20.92 3.70 -11.28
C PHE A 399 20.71 2.74 -12.46
N ALA A 400 20.22 3.23 -13.60
CA ALA A 400 20.08 2.42 -14.80
C ALA A 400 21.47 1.98 -15.35
N THR A 401 22.50 2.78 -15.13
CA THR A 401 23.89 2.41 -15.44
C THR A 401 24.45 1.37 -14.45
N LEU A 402 24.12 1.52 -13.14
CA LEU A 402 24.57 0.58 -12.10
C LEU A 402 23.87 -0.78 -12.19
N TYR A 403 22.58 -0.79 -12.54
CA TYR A 403 21.69 -1.95 -12.51
C TYR A 403 20.80 -2.03 -13.76
N PRO A 404 21.38 -2.16 -14.98
CA PRO A 404 20.62 -2.11 -16.22
C PRO A 404 19.52 -3.19 -16.29
N GLU A 405 19.76 -4.34 -15.69
CA GLU A 405 18.82 -5.48 -15.68
C GLU A 405 17.62 -5.30 -14.73
N ARG A 406 17.64 -4.31 -13.85
CA ARG A 406 16.51 -4.02 -12.93
C ARG A 406 15.41 -3.23 -13.61
N PHE A 407 15.78 -2.36 -14.56
CA PHE A 407 14.85 -1.43 -15.19
C PHE A 407 14.10 -2.07 -16.36
N MET A 408 12.77 -1.91 -16.33
CA MET A 408 11.90 -2.47 -17.36
C MET A 408 10.69 -1.55 -17.61
N ASN A 409 9.98 -1.81 -18.69
CA ASN A 409 8.69 -1.17 -18.97
C ASN A 409 7.54 -2.12 -18.71
N ILE A 410 6.53 -1.64 -17.98
CA ILE A 410 5.21 -2.30 -17.85
C ILE A 410 4.17 -1.22 -18.15
N THR A 411 3.72 -1.16 -19.39
CA THR A 411 2.68 -0.20 -19.79
C THR A 411 1.37 -0.51 -19.07
N ASN A 412 0.76 0.50 -18.47
CA ASN A 412 -0.56 0.38 -17.88
C ASN A 412 -1.57 -0.04 -18.94
N GLY A 413 -2.39 -1.05 -18.60
CA GLY A 413 -3.50 -1.48 -19.42
C GLY A 413 -4.82 -0.78 -19.07
N VAL A 414 -5.87 -1.23 -19.73
CA VAL A 414 -7.26 -0.84 -19.43
C VAL A 414 -8.04 -2.11 -19.14
N THR A 415 -8.66 -2.21 -17.96
CA THR A 415 -9.53 -3.35 -17.70
C THR A 415 -10.80 -3.26 -18.54
N PRO A 416 -11.06 -4.23 -19.44
CA PRO A 416 -12.23 -4.18 -20.32
C PRO A 416 -13.53 -4.36 -19.56
N ARG A 417 -13.50 -5.03 -18.40
CA ARG A 417 -14.69 -5.31 -17.59
C ARG A 417 -15.35 -4.02 -17.12
N ARG A 418 -14.66 -3.16 -16.40
CA ARG A 418 -15.22 -1.89 -15.90
C ARG A 418 -15.34 -0.85 -17.02
N TRP A 419 -14.32 -0.66 -17.84
CA TRP A 419 -14.22 0.46 -18.77
C TRP A 419 -14.95 0.26 -20.11
N LEU A 420 -15.36 -0.99 -20.44
CA LEU A 420 -16.12 -1.27 -21.66
C LEU A 420 -17.36 -2.11 -21.35
N HIS A 421 -17.21 -3.33 -20.84
CA HIS A 421 -18.31 -4.25 -20.61
C HIS A 421 -19.41 -3.66 -19.71
N GLN A 422 -19.01 -3.07 -18.59
CA GLN A 422 -19.92 -2.42 -17.64
C GLN A 422 -20.35 -1.02 -18.11
N ALA A 423 -19.41 -0.23 -18.64
CA ALA A 423 -19.68 1.17 -18.98
C ALA A 423 -20.48 1.34 -20.27
N ASN A 424 -20.39 0.41 -21.23
CA ASN A 424 -21.09 0.45 -22.50
C ASN A 424 -21.61 -0.95 -22.90
N PRO A 425 -22.73 -1.40 -22.29
CA PRO A 425 -23.29 -2.72 -22.55
C PRO A 425 -23.67 -2.94 -24.04
N GLY A 426 -24.10 -1.89 -24.75
CA GLY A 426 -24.44 -1.99 -26.17
C GLY A 426 -23.22 -2.28 -27.05
N LEU A 427 -22.10 -1.61 -26.82
CA LEU A 427 -20.84 -1.90 -27.51
C LEU A 427 -20.29 -3.28 -27.11
N SER A 428 -20.38 -3.62 -25.83
CA SER A 428 -19.99 -4.93 -25.32
C SER A 428 -20.74 -6.06 -26.03
N GLN A 429 -22.06 -5.92 -26.20
CA GLN A 429 -22.87 -6.90 -26.92
C GLN A 429 -22.45 -7.01 -28.39
N LEU A 430 -22.26 -5.88 -29.07
CA LEU A 430 -21.81 -5.85 -30.45
C LEU A 430 -20.49 -6.59 -30.67
N ILE A 431 -19.51 -6.37 -29.79
CA ILE A 431 -18.22 -7.06 -29.84
C ILE A 431 -18.42 -8.56 -29.57
N THR A 432 -19.19 -8.90 -28.54
CA THR A 432 -19.45 -10.28 -28.15
C THR A 432 -20.16 -11.06 -29.27
N ASP A 433 -21.09 -10.45 -29.96
CA ASP A 433 -21.79 -11.06 -31.11
C ASP A 433 -20.84 -11.32 -32.29
N ALA A 434 -19.80 -10.48 -32.44
CA ALA A 434 -18.84 -10.58 -33.53
C ALA A 434 -17.72 -11.59 -33.28
N ILE A 435 -17.15 -11.62 -32.07
CA ILE A 435 -15.95 -12.41 -31.76
C ILE A 435 -16.11 -13.35 -30.56
N GLY A 436 -17.27 -13.40 -29.91
CA GLY A 436 -17.49 -14.16 -28.67
C GLY A 436 -17.11 -13.38 -27.41
N PRO A 437 -17.35 -13.94 -26.19
CA PRO A 437 -17.18 -13.22 -24.93
C PRO A 437 -15.75 -13.26 -24.36
N HIS A 438 -14.79 -13.92 -24.98
CA HIS A 438 -13.45 -14.15 -24.42
C HIS A 438 -12.65 -12.85 -24.23
N TRP A 439 -12.87 -11.83 -25.07
CA TRP A 439 -12.25 -10.52 -24.98
C TRP A 439 -12.45 -9.83 -23.62
N ILE A 440 -13.48 -10.20 -22.85
CA ILE A 440 -13.73 -9.63 -21.51
C ILE A 440 -12.60 -9.99 -20.53
N LYS A 441 -11.92 -11.10 -20.75
CA LYS A 441 -10.75 -11.54 -19.96
C LYS A 441 -9.43 -11.31 -20.68
N ASP A 442 -9.41 -11.46 -21.99
CA ASP A 442 -8.21 -11.39 -22.82
C ASP A 442 -8.44 -10.50 -24.03
N LEU A 443 -7.79 -9.33 -24.05
CA LEU A 443 -7.90 -8.36 -25.15
C LEU A 443 -7.04 -8.72 -26.38
N SER A 444 -6.30 -9.82 -26.35
CA SER A 444 -5.52 -10.28 -27.51
C SER A 444 -6.37 -11.00 -28.56
N GLU A 445 -7.62 -11.30 -28.25
CA GLU A 445 -8.61 -11.86 -29.18
C GLU A 445 -9.39 -10.75 -29.90
#